data_79847d7ebab7d0f3fe25c03c67924447
#
_entry.id   79847d7ebab7d0f3fe25c03c67924447
#
_cell.length_a   1.000
_cell.length_b   1.000
_cell.length_c   1.000
_cell.angle_alpha   90.00
_cell.angle_beta   90.00
_cell.angle_gamma   90.00
#
_symmetry.space_group_name_H-M   'P 1'
#
loop_
_entity.id
_entity.type
_entity.pdbx_description
1 polymer ?
#
loop_
_entity_poly.entity_id
_entity_poly.type
_entity_poly.pdbx_seq_one_letter_code
_entity_poly.pdbx_strand_id
1 'polypeptide(L)'
;MLPWTFVIAYAVVRMAYRLGKQALRIVVVAVACVCIFVTGKPVLSAETYGERSNVYELPQAAVEIADLVQSRLVDWQETLIVPNELLCSVRQYSASACLLYGRNAEGFISGIGEEEQQVYEEMSSEHPDVARVTEIAKNKNCRYIVFNTSFHQIPEDLTEYGYEKIAVIEDVYAVYSRIGS
;
A
#
# COMPACT_ATOMS: atom_id res chain seq x y z
N MET A 1 -16.41 2.92 15.10
CA MET A 1 -17.72 3.34 14.55
C MET A 1 -18.92 2.48 14.99
N LEU A 2 -18.72 1.26 15.45
CA LEU A 2 -19.81 0.36 15.96
C LEU A 2 -20.67 0.90 17.11
N PRO A 3 -20.17 1.68 18.09
CA PRO A 3 -21.00 2.07 19.24
C PRO A 3 -22.22 2.96 18.90
N TRP A 4 -22.07 3.86 17.91
CA TRP A 4 -23.14 4.80 17.55
C TRP A 4 -24.31 4.15 16.83
N THR A 5 -24.09 3.13 16.04
CA THR A 5 -25.15 2.36 15.36
C THR A 5 -26.07 1.65 16.36
N PHE A 6 -25.52 1.10 17.43
CA PHE A 6 -26.30 0.48 18.50
C PHE A 6 -27.13 1.52 19.28
N VAL A 7 -26.57 2.69 19.55
CA VAL A 7 -27.27 3.78 20.27
C VAL A 7 -28.44 4.29 19.43
N ILE A 8 -28.25 4.49 18.12
CA ILE A 8 -29.31 4.91 17.21
C ILE A 8 -30.39 3.84 17.10
N ALA A 9 -30.02 2.57 16.88
CA ALA A 9 -30.97 1.47 16.81
C ALA A 9 -31.80 1.34 18.10
N TYR A 10 -31.14 1.41 19.26
CA TYR A 10 -31.82 1.39 20.56
C TYR A 10 -32.79 2.57 20.73
N ALA A 11 -32.39 3.79 20.35
CA ALA A 11 -33.24 4.98 20.42
C ALA A 11 -34.49 4.84 19.55
N VAL A 12 -34.33 4.34 18.30
CA VAL A 12 -35.47 4.11 17.37
C VAL A 12 -36.43 3.06 17.93
N VAL A 13 -35.90 1.92 18.43
CA VAL A 13 -36.73 0.89 19.04
C VAL A 13 -37.47 1.42 20.26
N ARG A 14 -36.80 2.14 21.16
CA ARG A 14 -37.40 2.74 22.34
C ARG A 14 -38.48 3.78 22.00
N MET A 15 -38.24 4.57 20.96
CA MET A 15 -39.24 5.54 20.46
C MET A 15 -40.45 4.81 19.88
N ALA A 16 -40.26 3.76 19.07
CA ALA A 16 -41.31 2.94 18.52
C ALA A 16 -42.21 2.30 19.62
N TYR A 17 -41.60 1.81 20.71
CA TYR A 17 -42.35 1.22 21.83
C TYR A 17 -43.19 2.24 22.63
N ARG A 18 -42.80 3.51 22.63
CA ARG A 18 -43.59 4.59 23.27
C ARG A 18 -44.83 4.99 22.48
N LEU A 19 -44.90 4.66 21.21
CA LEU A 19 -46.04 4.97 20.35
C LEU A 19 -47.16 3.96 20.62
N GLY A 20 -48.32 4.46 21.10
CA GLY A 20 -49.44 3.62 21.52
C GLY A 20 -50.17 2.90 20.37
N LYS A 21 -49.98 3.32 19.11
CA LYS A 21 -50.65 2.73 17.93
C LYS A 21 -49.67 1.81 17.16
N GLN A 22 -50.07 0.57 16.97
CA GLN A 22 -49.29 -0.45 16.30
C GLN A 22 -48.87 -0.04 14.86
N ALA A 23 -49.77 0.58 14.11
CA ALA A 23 -49.51 1.09 12.77
C ALA A 23 -48.36 2.12 12.75
N LEU A 24 -48.30 3.01 13.75
CA LEU A 24 -47.25 4.03 13.83
C LEU A 24 -45.90 3.43 14.17
N ARG A 25 -45.85 2.35 14.96
CA ARG A 25 -44.60 1.58 15.22
C ARG A 25 -44.04 0.99 13.94
N ILE A 26 -44.89 0.38 13.11
CA ILE A 26 -44.47 -0.24 11.84
C ILE A 26 -43.90 0.84 10.92
N VAL A 27 -44.54 2.00 10.82
CA VAL A 27 -44.07 3.10 9.98
C VAL A 27 -42.72 3.61 10.44
N VAL A 28 -42.50 3.81 11.74
CA VAL A 28 -41.21 4.28 12.28
C VAL A 28 -40.08 3.25 11.99
N VAL A 29 -40.35 1.98 12.18
CA VAL A 29 -39.38 0.92 11.88
C VAL A 29 -39.08 0.86 10.38
N ALA A 30 -40.11 0.94 9.52
CA ALA A 30 -39.93 0.91 8.07
C ALA A 30 -39.08 2.10 7.58
N VAL A 31 -39.38 3.32 8.09
CA VAL A 31 -38.59 4.52 7.76
C VAL A 31 -37.14 4.36 8.21
N ALA A 32 -36.91 3.86 9.43
CA ALA A 32 -35.55 3.62 9.92
C ALA A 32 -34.81 2.61 9.05
N CYS A 33 -35.43 1.51 8.63
CA CYS A 33 -34.83 0.52 7.73
C CYS A 33 -34.50 1.15 6.36
N VAL A 34 -35.38 1.94 5.79
CA VAL A 34 -35.14 2.66 4.52
C VAL A 34 -33.97 3.63 4.67
N CYS A 35 -33.92 4.40 5.76
CA CYS A 35 -32.78 5.30 6.02
C CYS A 35 -31.44 4.54 6.13
N ILE A 36 -31.40 3.43 6.86
CA ILE A 36 -30.22 2.59 7.00
C ILE A 36 -29.79 2.03 5.63
N PHE A 37 -30.77 1.56 4.85
CA PHE A 37 -30.48 1.01 3.51
C PHE A 37 -29.93 2.09 2.55
N VAL A 38 -30.56 3.27 2.52
CA VAL A 38 -30.13 4.38 1.65
C VAL A 38 -28.75 4.92 2.05
N THR A 39 -28.51 5.09 3.36
CA THR A 39 -27.22 5.58 3.86
C THR A 39 -26.12 4.51 3.83
N GLY A 40 -26.49 3.23 3.95
CA GLY A 40 -25.55 2.10 3.88
C GLY A 40 -25.18 1.71 2.44
N LYS A 41 -26.00 2.05 1.45
CA LYS A 41 -25.76 1.70 0.05
C LYS A 41 -24.39 2.19 -0.50
N PRO A 42 -23.94 3.43 -0.23
CA PRO A 42 -22.61 3.87 -0.65
C PRO A 42 -21.47 3.06 0.01
N VAL A 43 -21.66 2.65 1.26
CA VAL A 43 -20.66 1.84 2.01
C VAL A 43 -20.61 0.42 1.48
N LEU A 44 -21.72 -0.09 0.94
CA LEU A 44 -21.83 -1.43 0.33
C LEU A 44 -21.67 -1.36 -1.21
N SER A 45 -21.13 -0.27 -1.73
CA SER A 45 -20.90 -0.14 -3.17
C SER A 45 -19.86 -1.13 -3.68
N ALA A 46 -19.90 -1.40 -4.98
CA ALA A 46 -18.92 -2.25 -5.65
C ALA A 46 -17.47 -1.74 -5.46
N GLU A 47 -17.29 -0.42 -5.27
CA GLU A 47 -15.97 0.16 -4.96
C GLU A 47 -15.43 -0.26 -3.58
N THR A 48 -16.35 -0.49 -2.60
CA THR A 48 -15.93 -0.89 -1.25
C THR A 48 -15.88 -2.41 -1.08
N TYR A 49 -16.78 -3.14 -1.74
CA TYR A 49 -16.92 -4.60 -1.58
C TYR A 49 -17.02 -5.34 -2.92
N GLY A 50 -16.68 -4.71 -4.05
CA GLY A 50 -16.62 -5.35 -5.35
C GLY A 50 -15.57 -6.46 -5.39
N GLU A 51 -15.66 -7.31 -6.40
CA GLU A 51 -14.60 -8.30 -6.66
C GLU A 51 -13.27 -7.57 -6.83
N ARG A 52 -12.35 -7.80 -5.91
CA ARG A 52 -11.00 -7.30 -5.98
C ARG A 52 -10.17 -8.26 -6.82
N SER A 53 -9.33 -7.72 -7.68
CA SER A 53 -8.47 -8.49 -8.57
C SER A 53 -7.43 -9.32 -7.79
N ASN A 54 -7.17 -8.96 -6.53
CA ASN A 54 -6.29 -9.74 -5.66
C ASN A 54 -6.94 -10.02 -4.30
N VAL A 55 -6.73 -11.25 -3.80
CA VAL A 55 -7.33 -11.77 -2.56
C VAL A 55 -6.79 -11.03 -1.31
N TYR A 56 -5.63 -10.40 -1.41
CA TYR A 56 -4.93 -9.77 -0.30
C TYR A 56 -5.32 -8.31 -0.07
N GLU A 57 -6.17 -7.74 -0.93
CA GLU A 57 -6.56 -6.32 -0.86
C GLU A 57 -5.37 -5.34 -0.91
N LEU A 58 -4.28 -5.76 -1.57
CA LEU A 58 -3.07 -4.97 -1.72
C LEU A 58 -3.16 -4.09 -2.98
N PRO A 59 -2.40 -2.98 -3.05
CA PRO A 59 -2.22 -2.25 -4.28
C PRO A 59 -1.74 -3.18 -5.41
N GLN A 60 -2.35 -3.09 -6.58
CA GLN A 60 -2.01 -3.95 -7.71
C GLN A 60 -0.54 -3.79 -8.11
N ALA A 61 -0.01 -2.57 -8.05
CA ALA A 61 1.40 -2.28 -8.28
C ALA A 61 2.33 -3.10 -7.37
N ALA A 62 1.99 -3.27 -6.08
CA ALA A 62 2.81 -4.06 -5.16
C ALA A 62 2.86 -5.54 -5.56
N VAL A 63 1.75 -6.08 -6.05
CA VAL A 63 1.65 -7.47 -6.55
C VAL A 63 2.50 -7.63 -7.80
N GLU A 64 2.33 -6.74 -8.79
CA GLU A 64 3.05 -6.80 -10.06
C GLU A 64 4.57 -6.61 -9.89
N ILE A 65 4.99 -5.68 -9.01
CA ILE A 65 6.41 -5.49 -8.68
C ILE A 65 6.98 -6.76 -8.04
N ALA A 66 6.28 -7.34 -7.07
CA ALA A 66 6.74 -8.53 -6.38
C ALA A 66 6.84 -9.74 -7.33
N ASP A 67 5.85 -9.94 -8.20
CA ASP A 67 5.85 -11.01 -9.20
C ASP A 67 6.97 -10.82 -10.24
N LEU A 68 7.16 -9.58 -10.74
CA LEU A 68 8.23 -9.24 -11.66
C LEU A 68 9.60 -9.56 -11.06
N VAL A 69 9.85 -9.11 -9.84
CA VAL A 69 11.11 -9.34 -9.13
C VAL A 69 11.29 -10.82 -8.85
N GLN A 70 10.28 -11.51 -8.31
CA GLN A 70 10.35 -12.93 -7.98
C GLN A 70 10.61 -13.81 -9.21
N SER A 71 10.03 -13.47 -10.36
CA SER A 71 10.26 -14.19 -11.62
C SER A 71 11.70 -14.08 -12.15
N ARG A 72 12.47 -13.10 -11.66
CA ARG A 72 13.84 -12.79 -12.11
C ARG A 72 14.89 -12.94 -11.03
N LEU A 73 14.53 -13.29 -9.80
CA LEU A 73 15.49 -13.54 -8.72
C LEU A 73 16.36 -14.74 -9.08
N VAL A 74 17.67 -14.53 -8.99
CA VAL A 74 18.69 -15.57 -9.19
C VAL A 74 19.18 -16.06 -7.84
N ASP A 75 19.33 -15.17 -6.86
CA ASP A 75 19.77 -15.46 -5.50
C ASP A 75 18.78 -14.93 -4.47
N TRP A 76 18.51 -15.73 -3.44
CA TRP A 76 17.67 -15.34 -2.30
C TRP A 76 18.26 -14.19 -1.45
N GLN A 77 19.56 -13.89 -1.62
CA GLN A 77 20.25 -12.79 -0.94
C GLN A 77 20.12 -11.45 -1.69
N GLU A 78 19.54 -11.45 -2.89
CA GLU A 78 19.30 -10.20 -3.61
C GLU A 78 18.25 -9.36 -2.90
N THR A 79 18.54 -8.08 -2.72
CA THR A 79 17.64 -7.15 -2.06
C THR A 79 16.95 -6.23 -3.04
N LEU A 80 15.83 -5.66 -2.60
CA LEU A 80 14.94 -4.79 -3.35
C LEU A 80 14.72 -3.50 -2.57
N ILE A 81 14.79 -2.36 -3.26
CA ILE A 81 14.35 -1.06 -2.75
C ILE A 81 13.03 -0.74 -3.41
N VAL A 82 12.01 -0.43 -2.60
CA VAL A 82 10.70 0.02 -3.06
C VAL A 82 10.30 1.32 -2.38
N PRO A 83 9.44 2.14 -3.01
CA PRO A 83 8.88 3.33 -2.38
C PRO A 83 8.19 3.01 -1.06
N ASN A 84 8.25 3.95 -0.12
CA ASN A 84 7.80 3.73 1.27
C ASN A 84 6.32 3.32 1.37
N GLU A 85 5.47 3.81 0.48
CA GLU A 85 4.05 3.45 0.41
C GLU A 85 3.79 1.99 0.02
N LEU A 86 4.75 1.35 -0.67
CA LEU A 86 4.63 -0.05 -1.11
C LEU A 86 5.32 -1.05 -0.19
N LEU A 87 6.17 -0.61 0.75
CA LEU A 87 6.97 -1.48 1.63
C LEU A 87 6.14 -2.58 2.31
N CYS A 88 5.08 -2.17 2.99
CA CYS A 88 4.24 -3.12 3.72
C CYS A 88 3.52 -4.08 2.78
N SER A 89 3.03 -3.59 1.65
CA SER A 89 2.25 -4.37 0.70
C SER A 89 3.11 -5.41 -0.03
N VAL A 90 4.29 -5.04 -0.50
CA VAL A 90 5.24 -5.96 -1.14
C VAL A 90 5.66 -7.04 -0.15
N ARG A 91 6.00 -6.69 1.09
CA ARG A 91 6.39 -7.66 2.11
C ARG A 91 5.24 -8.57 2.54
N GLN A 92 4.01 -8.05 2.57
CA GLN A 92 2.83 -8.84 2.91
C GLN A 92 2.51 -9.86 1.81
N TYR A 93 2.70 -9.48 0.55
CA TYR A 93 2.43 -10.34 -0.59
C TYR A 93 3.52 -11.40 -0.79
N SER A 94 4.80 -11.02 -0.72
CA SER A 94 5.92 -11.92 -1.00
C SER A 94 6.86 -12.04 0.19
N ALA A 95 6.92 -13.23 0.79
CA ALA A 95 7.88 -13.53 1.85
C ALA A 95 9.33 -13.68 1.32
N SER A 96 9.49 -13.92 0.02
CA SER A 96 10.80 -14.04 -0.65
C SER A 96 11.38 -12.69 -1.08
N ALA A 97 10.58 -11.62 -1.12
CA ALA A 97 11.08 -10.28 -1.39
C ALA A 97 11.90 -9.76 -0.20
N CYS A 98 13.22 -9.76 -0.35
CA CYS A 98 14.13 -9.21 0.65
C CYS A 98 14.25 -7.70 0.45
N LEU A 99 13.56 -6.91 1.27
CA LEU A 99 13.63 -5.46 1.23
C LEU A 99 14.85 -4.95 1.98
N LEU A 100 15.55 -3.95 1.42
CA LEU A 100 16.72 -3.33 2.05
C LEU A 100 16.38 -2.73 3.42
N TYR A 101 15.20 -2.11 3.52
CA TYR A 101 14.68 -1.54 4.74
C TYR A 101 13.19 -1.87 4.90
N GLY A 102 12.65 -1.63 6.08
CA GLY A 102 11.25 -1.89 6.39
C GLY A 102 10.69 -0.86 7.38
N ARG A 103 9.61 -1.19 8.06
CA ARG A 103 8.95 -0.31 9.05
C ARG A 103 9.86 0.18 10.18
N ASN A 104 10.95 -0.53 10.47
CA ASN A 104 11.94 -0.12 11.46
C ASN A 104 12.65 1.18 11.06
N ALA A 105 12.70 1.54 9.77
CA ALA A 105 13.23 2.82 9.30
C ALA A 105 12.40 4.02 9.79
N GLU A 106 11.13 3.83 10.11
CA GLU A 106 10.26 4.87 10.68
C GLU A 106 10.56 5.21 12.17
N GLY A 107 11.68 4.73 12.71
CA GLY A 107 12.11 5.05 14.08
C GLY A 107 11.43 4.25 15.18
N PHE A 108 10.61 3.25 14.85
CA PHE A 108 9.92 2.42 15.84
C PHE A 108 10.79 1.30 16.42
N ILE A 109 11.89 0.95 15.76
CA ILE A 109 12.77 -0.14 16.20
C ILE A 109 14.22 0.30 16.01
N SER A 110 15.01 0.27 17.07
CA SER A 110 16.46 0.44 17.02
C SER A 110 17.10 -0.74 16.29
N GLY A 111 17.94 -0.49 15.30
CA GLY A 111 18.72 -1.55 14.64
C GLY A 111 18.78 -1.54 13.12
N ILE A 112 18.29 -0.45 12.50
CA ILE A 112 18.58 -0.21 11.09
C ILE A 112 19.99 0.39 10.96
N GLY A 113 20.73 0.01 9.93
CA GLY A 113 22.03 0.59 9.64
C GLY A 113 21.93 2.04 9.16
N GLU A 114 23.00 2.81 9.30
CA GLU A 114 23.04 4.21 8.85
C GLU A 114 22.79 4.34 7.35
N GLU A 115 23.32 3.40 6.54
CA GLU A 115 23.14 3.41 5.07
C GLU A 115 21.69 3.11 4.68
N GLU A 116 21.05 2.14 5.33
CA GLU A 116 19.63 1.81 5.10
C GLU A 116 18.72 2.97 5.50
N GLN A 117 19.06 3.66 6.60
CA GLN A 117 18.34 4.86 7.03
C GLN A 117 18.48 5.99 6.00
N GLN A 118 19.68 6.21 5.46
CA GLN A 118 19.90 7.20 4.41
C GLN A 118 19.06 6.88 3.16
N VAL A 119 19.05 5.62 2.71
CA VAL A 119 18.20 5.24 1.56
C VAL A 119 16.73 5.48 1.85
N TYR A 120 16.25 5.16 3.06
CA TYR A 120 14.87 5.43 3.45
C TYR A 120 14.54 6.93 3.41
N GLU A 121 15.44 7.79 3.88
CA GLU A 121 15.28 9.25 3.87
C GLU A 121 15.23 9.78 2.43
N GLU A 122 16.14 9.32 1.56
CA GLU A 122 16.14 9.66 0.14
C GLU A 122 14.85 9.20 -0.56
N MET A 123 14.39 7.98 -0.29
CA MET A 123 13.13 7.45 -0.84
C MET A 123 11.88 8.12 -0.26
N SER A 124 12.02 8.96 0.77
CA SER A 124 10.97 9.81 1.32
C SER A 124 11.01 11.23 0.72
N SER A 125 12.03 11.57 -0.06
CA SER A 125 12.24 12.88 -0.67
C SER A 125 11.65 12.93 -2.07
N GLU A 126 11.09 14.09 -2.45
CA GLU A 126 10.68 14.38 -3.83
C GLU A 126 11.89 14.43 -4.79
N HIS A 127 13.06 14.84 -4.29
CA HIS A 127 14.32 14.97 -5.03
C HIS A 127 15.39 14.06 -4.40
N PRO A 128 15.32 12.72 -4.57
CA PRO A 128 16.30 11.83 -3.99
C PRO A 128 17.68 12.00 -4.63
N ASP A 129 18.73 11.88 -3.84
CA ASP A 129 20.10 11.73 -4.35
C ASP A 129 20.27 10.33 -4.95
N VAL A 130 19.95 10.21 -6.25
CA VAL A 130 20.02 8.94 -6.99
C VAL A 130 21.42 8.34 -6.98
N ALA A 131 22.48 9.17 -7.04
CA ALA A 131 23.85 8.68 -6.98
C ALA A 131 24.10 7.99 -5.64
N ARG A 132 23.67 8.59 -4.54
CA ARG A 132 23.82 8.02 -3.20
C ARG A 132 22.98 6.76 -3.00
N VAL A 133 21.72 6.77 -3.43
CA VAL A 133 20.84 5.59 -3.36
C VAL A 133 21.44 4.42 -4.11
N THR A 134 21.91 4.62 -5.34
CA THR A 134 22.45 3.56 -6.18
C THR A 134 23.84 3.07 -5.70
N GLU A 135 24.65 3.95 -5.10
CA GLU A 135 25.91 3.56 -4.46
C GLU A 135 25.65 2.59 -3.29
N ILE A 136 24.76 2.97 -2.36
CA ILE A 136 24.39 2.13 -1.22
C ILE A 136 23.73 0.83 -1.71
N ALA A 137 22.84 0.93 -2.69
CA ALA A 137 22.17 -0.22 -3.27
C ALA A 137 23.17 -1.26 -3.81
N LYS A 138 24.25 -0.83 -4.49
CA LYS A 138 25.32 -1.73 -4.95
C LYS A 138 26.05 -2.39 -3.80
N ASN A 139 26.41 -1.64 -2.76
CA ASN A 139 27.13 -2.14 -1.58
C ASN A 139 26.30 -3.17 -0.81
N LYS A 140 24.97 -3.03 -0.81
CA LYS A 140 24.00 -3.90 -0.10
C LYS A 140 23.42 -5.01 -0.99
N ASN A 141 24.02 -5.26 -2.16
CA ASN A 141 23.55 -6.26 -3.12
C ASN A 141 22.08 -6.06 -3.53
N CYS A 142 21.64 -4.80 -3.64
CA CYS A 142 20.32 -4.51 -4.18
C CYS A 142 20.34 -4.66 -5.70
N ARG A 143 19.57 -5.62 -6.19
CA ARG A 143 19.43 -5.87 -7.62
C ARG A 143 18.39 -4.95 -8.25
N TYR A 144 17.33 -4.66 -7.52
CA TYR A 144 16.22 -3.87 -8.04
C TYR A 144 15.97 -2.63 -7.20
N ILE A 145 15.66 -1.53 -7.90
CA ILE A 145 15.22 -0.27 -7.30
C ILE A 145 13.92 0.12 -8.00
N VAL A 146 12.91 0.46 -7.24
CA VAL A 146 11.63 0.97 -7.74
C VAL A 146 11.46 2.41 -7.30
N PHE A 147 11.14 3.30 -8.23
CA PHE A 147 10.81 4.68 -7.94
C PHE A 147 9.37 4.99 -8.32
N ASN A 148 8.68 5.77 -7.50
CA ASN A 148 7.40 6.37 -7.85
C ASN A 148 7.65 7.64 -8.66
N THR A 149 7.47 7.59 -9.98
CA THR A 149 7.77 8.71 -10.90
C THR A 149 6.76 9.85 -10.81
N SER A 150 5.62 9.65 -10.15
CA SER A 150 4.69 10.74 -9.86
C SER A 150 5.11 11.56 -8.65
N PHE A 151 5.99 11.03 -7.81
CA PHE A 151 6.49 11.67 -6.60
C PHE A 151 7.98 12.02 -6.72
N HIS A 152 8.83 11.05 -7.13
CA HIS A 152 10.27 11.24 -7.23
C HIS A 152 10.66 11.93 -8.55
N GLN A 153 11.32 13.05 -8.48
CA GLN A 153 11.92 13.73 -9.61
C GLN A 153 13.34 13.17 -9.85
N ILE A 154 13.41 12.09 -10.63
CA ILE A 154 14.66 11.38 -10.93
C ILE A 154 14.99 11.47 -12.42
N PRO A 155 16.27 11.29 -12.83
CA PRO A 155 16.62 11.09 -14.23
C PRO A 155 15.88 9.89 -14.83
N GLU A 156 15.47 10.00 -16.08
CA GLU A 156 14.79 8.89 -16.76
C GLU A 156 15.72 7.69 -17.01
N ASP A 157 16.99 7.97 -17.24
CA ASP A 157 18.06 6.99 -17.47
C ASP A 157 19.00 6.93 -16.27
N LEU A 158 19.17 5.73 -15.70
CA LEU A 158 20.06 5.45 -14.57
C LEU A 158 21.26 4.57 -14.98
N THR A 159 21.54 4.43 -16.27
CA THR A 159 22.65 3.58 -16.76
C THR A 159 24.01 4.07 -16.29
N GLU A 160 24.23 5.37 -16.16
CA GLU A 160 25.44 5.94 -15.59
C GLU A 160 25.64 5.54 -14.11
N TYR A 161 24.56 5.26 -13.40
CA TYR A 161 24.55 4.77 -12.03
C TYR A 161 24.55 3.23 -11.96
N GLY A 162 24.63 2.53 -13.12
CA GLY A 162 24.72 1.08 -13.21
C GLY A 162 23.38 0.37 -13.06
N TYR A 163 22.28 1.03 -13.33
CA TYR A 163 20.92 0.47 -13.32
C TYR A 163 20.22 0.77 -14.65
N GLU A 164 19.48 -0.20 -15.17
CA GLU A 164 18.66 -0.05 -16.37
C GLU A 164 17.18 -0.18 -16.05
N LYS A 165 16.35 0.61 -16.72
CA LYS A 165 14.89 0.54 -16.57
C LYS A 165 14.37 -0.72 -17.28
N ILE A 166 13.71 -1.60 -16.53
CA ILE A 166 13.19 -2.88 -17.05
C ILE A 166 11.67 -2.92 -17.18
N ALA A 167 10.94 -2.08 -16.44
CA ALA A 167 9.49 -1.99 -16.50
C ALA A 167 8.99 -0.65 -15.98
N VAL A 168 7.75 -0.30 -16.35
CA VAL A 168 6.93 0.72 -15.70
C VAL A 168 5.60 0.07 -15.36
N ILE A 169 5.18 0.16 -14.11
CA ILE A 169 3.96 -0.45 -13.58
C ILE A 169 2.97 0.65 -13.22
N GLU A 170 1.73 0.50 -13.67
CA GLU A 170 0.64 1.48 -13.52
C GLU A 170 1.01 2.90 -13.99
N ASP A 171 1.92 3.03 -14.97
CA ASP A 171 2.46 4.30 -15.48
C ASP A 171 3.10 5.22 -14.41
N VAL A 172 3.30 4.70 -13.20
CA VAL A 172 3.76 5.43 -12.02
C VAL A 172 5.06 4.85 -11.45
N TYR A 173 5.20 3.52 -11.41
CA TYR A 173 6.34 2.88 -10.76
C TYR A 173 7.36 2.41 -11.78
N ALA A 174 8.48 3.11 -11.88
CA ALA A 174 9.61 2.69 -12.70
C ALA A 174 10.48 1.70 -11.95
N VAL A 175 10.67 0.52 -12.52
CA VAL A 175 11.49 -0.58 -11.99
C VAL A 175 12.83 -0.60 -12.70
N TYR A 176 13.89 -0.52 -11.95
CA TYR A 176 15.28 -0.57 -12.45
C TYR A 176 15.98 -1.83 -11.95
N SER A 177 16.78 -2.44 -12.80
CA SER A 177 17.63 -3.60 -12.49
C SER A 177 19.09 -3.23 -12.61
N ARG A 178 19.94 -3.78 -11.73
CA ARG A 178 21.40 -3.58 -11.80
C ARG A 178 21.96 -4.23 -13.07
N ILE A 179 22.78 -3.49 -13.81
CA ILE A 179 23.45 -3.95 -15.03
C ILE A 179 24.55 -4.93 -14.69
N GLY A 180 24.58 -6.09 -15.38
CA GLY A 180 25.68 -7.07 -15.27
C GLY A 180 25.63 -7.97 -14.03
N SER A 181 24.47 -8.11 -13.39
CA SER A 181 24.23 -9.07 -12.30
C SER A 181 23.58 -10.36 -12.79
#